data_61924eb9734ad98ddf66ddc78cac28dc
#
_entry.id   61924eb9734ad98ddf66ddc78cac28dc
#
_cell.length_a   1.000
_cell.length_b   1.000
_cell.length_c   1.000
_cell.angle_alpha   90.00
_cell.angle_beta   90.00
_cell.angle_gamma   90.00
#
_symmetry.space_group_name_H-M   'P 1'
#
loop_
_entity.id
_entity.type
_entity.pdbx_description
1 polymer ?
#
loop_
_entity_poly.entity_id
_entity_poly.type
_entity_poly.pdbx_seq_one_letter_code
_entity_poly.pdbx_strand_id
1 'polypeptide(L)'
;MTVGQQSDASLAHLRGGDDEIPGDGEQRARVVLVDDDSMARRVVRDALQDEGYVVIAEAQGGREGVELSLYYHPDVVVMDVAMPGMDGLEATRRIVAGDPDIKVVLLTSSDDEAVALAGLRAGAVGFVSKDIDIGARPRVLDSAHRGEAVVSRRLTMKLIESIRSMRPDGGGMRPVRSPLTSREWEVLDLLCDRRSTEEIADELVLSIETVRSHAKNILRKLGVASRGEAVAAAAQLRAGAGTH
;
A
#
# COMPACT_ATOMS: atom_id res chain seq x y z
N MET A 1 80.45 12.21 34.36
CA MET A 1 79.64 12.78 35.43
C MET A 1 78.21 12.65 34.94
N THR A 2 77.47 11.94 35.63
CA THR A 2 76.22 11.28 35.49
C THR A 2 75.03 12.23 35.73
N VAL A 3 74.09 12.31 34.90
CA VAL A 3 72.70 12.71 35.18
C VAL A 3 71.90 12.29 33.95
N GLY A 4 70.90 11.50 33.88
CA GLY A 4 69.94 10.98 34.84
C GLY A 4 68.83 10.50 33.94
N GLN A 5 68.70 9.19 33.76
CA GLN A 5 67.53 8.53 33.16
C GLN A 5 66.45 8.49 34.24
N GLN A 6 65.38 9.21 34.04
CA GLN A 6 64.08 8.98 34.68
C GLN A 6 63.06 9.83 33.97
N SER A 7 62.19 9.22 33.14
CA SER A 7 60.83 9.64 32.85
C SER A 7 60.31 9.01 31.54
N ASP A 8 60.20 7.70 31.53
CA ASP A 8 59.55 7.05 30.37
C ASP A 8 58.62 5.90 30.83
N ALA A 9 57.86 6.16 31.89
CA ALA A 9 56.93 5.19 32.46
C ALA A 9 55.55 5.74 32.77
N SER A 10 55.08 6.81 32.10
CA SER A 10 53.77 7.41 32.41
C SER A 10 52.84 7.62 31.23
N LEU A 11 53.09 7.05 30.06
CA LEU A 11 52.22 7.16 28.90
C LEU A 11 51.70 5.81 28.36
N ALA A 12 51.90 4.73 29.08
CA ALA A 12 51.44 3.40 28.68
C ALA A 12 50.02 3.06 29.19
N HIS A 13 49.30 3.97 29.84
CA HIS A 13 47.98 3.71 30.45
C HIS A 13 46.81 4.37 29.70
N LEU A 14 47.05 4.92 28.51
CA LEU A 14 46.01 5.57 27.69
C LEU A 14 45.79 4.88 26.33
N ARG A 15 46.13 3.60 26.21
CA ARG A 15 45.75 2.77 25.05
C ARG A 15 45.05 1.52 25.56
N GLY A 16 43.75 1.61 25.71
CA GLY A 16 42.91 0.46 26.10
C GLY A 16 41.52 0.89 26.48
N GLY A 17 40.86 1.60 25.64
CA GLY A 17 39.43 1.80 25.61
C GLY A 17 39.02 1.64 24.17
N ASP A 18 38.69 0.42 23.76
CA ASP A 18 37.85 0.21 22.61
C ASP A 18 36.49 0.86 22.93
N ASP A 19 36.43 2.18 22.75
CA ASP A 19 35.16 2.84 22.57
C ASP A 19 34.58 2.27 21.26
N GLU A 20 33.85 1.16 21.39
CA GLU A 20 32.81 0.79 20.43
C GLU A 20 32.00 2.06 20.21
N ILE A 21 32.24 2.72 19.08
CA ILE A 21 31.32 3.69 18.52
C ILE A 21 30.03 2.90 18.40
N PRO A 22 28.93 3.27 19.11
CA PRO A 22 27.64 2.61 18.92
C PRO A 22 27.36 2.72 17.43
N GLY A 23 27.21 1.56 16.79
CA GLY A 23 26.95 1.44 15.39
C GLY A 23 25.83 2.37 14.99
N ASP A 24 25.93 2.90 13.78
CA ASP A 24 25.01 3.74 13.03
C ASP A 24 23.61 3.69 13.65
N GLY A 25 23.23 4.74 14.36
CA GLY A 25 21.91 4.85 14.95
C GLY A 25 20.92 4.77 13.81
N GLU A 26 20.32 3.60 13.63
CA GLU A 26 19.27 3.35 12.66
C GLU A 26 18.21 4.42 12.87
N GLN A 27 18.22 5.42 12.00
CA GLN A 27 17.33 6.57 12.11
C GLN A 27 15.92 6.03 11.96
N ARG A 28 15.17 5.98 13.07
CA ARG A 28 13.81 5.46 13.09
C ARG A 28 12.93 6.22 12.12
N ALA A 29 12.05 5.51 11.44
CA ALA A 29 11.21 6.07 10.40
C ALA A 29 10.36 7.25 10.90
N ARG A 30 10.22 8.26 10.04
CA ARG A 30 9.32 9.42 10.21
C ARG A 30 7.91 9.01 9.82
N VAL A 31 6.94 9.22 10.69
CA VAL A 31 5.59 8.69 10.54
C VAL A 31 4.57 9.83 10.50
N VAL A 32 3.62 9.76 9.56
CA VAL A 32 2.35 10.49 9.62
C VAL A 32 1.27 9.50 10.04
N LEU A 33 0.50 9.88 11.07
CA LEU A 33 -0.58 9.06 11.62
C LEU A 33 -1.94 9.65 11.27
N VAL A 34 -2.81 8.84 10.67
CA VAL A 34 -4.13 9.26 10.18
C VAL A 34 -5.21 8.34 10.74
N ASP A 35 -6.09 8.88 11.58
CA ASP A 35 -7.21 8.16 12.19
C ASP A 35 -8.23 9.20 12.65
N ASP A 36 -9.53 9.02 12.43
CA ASP A 36 -10.56 9.96 12.86
C ASP A 36 -10.91 9.82 14.36
N ASP A 37 -10.62 8.66 14.96
CA ASP A 37 -10.77 8.44 16.38
C ASP A 37 -9.56 9.00 17.17
N SER A 38 -9.78 10.05 17.91
CA SER A 38 -8.73 10.71 18.72
C SER A 38 -8.12 9.81 19.81
N MET A 39 -8.89 8.85 20.35
CA MET A 39 -8.39 7.89 21.36
C MET A 39 -7.51 6.83 20.71
N ALA A 40 -7.97 6.24 19.60
CA ALA A 40 -7.19 5.28 18.83
C ALA A 40 -5.89 5.92 18.35
N ARG A 41 -5.96 7.12 17.77
CA ARG A 41 -4.80 7.88 17.31
C ARG A 41 -3.78 8.11 18.42
N ARG A 42 -4.25 8.51 19.63
CA ARG A 42 -3.36 8.69 20.78
C ARG A 42 -2.65 7.40 21.19
N VAL A 43 -3.38 6.30 21.29
CA VAL A 43 -2.80 4.99 21.65
C VAL A 43 -1.74 4.56 20.65
N VAL A 44 -2.04 4.69 19.35
CA VAL A 44 -1.08 4.34 18.28
C VAL A 44 0.14 5.25 18.33
N ARG A 45 -0.05 6.55 18.48
CA ARG A 45 1.06 7.50 18.60
C ARG A 45 1.98 7.16 19.75
N ASP A 46 1.42 6.96 20.97
CA ASP A 46 2.19 6.69 22.18
C ASP A 46 2.99 5.39 22.01
N ALA A 47 2.39 4.33 21.44
CA ALA A 47 3.07 3.08 21.13
C ALA A 47 4.21 3.25 20.10
N LEU A 48 4.02 4.06 19.06
CA LEU A 48 5.06 4.35 18.07
C LEU A 48 6.23 5.13 18.68
N GLN A 49 5.95 6.11 19.54
CA GLN A 49 6.98 6.90 20.20
C GLN A 49 7.77 6.06 21.23
N ASP A 50 7.12 5.16 21.95
CA ASP A 50 7.79 4.23 22.88
C ASP A 50 8.78 3.31 22.14
N GLU A 51 8.51 2.97 20.89
CA GLU A 51 9.40 2.20 20.02
C GLU A 51 10.44 3.07 19.27
N GLY A 52 10.44 4.38 19.53
CA GLY A 52 11.41 5.33 19.00
C GLY A 52 11.07 5.89 17.61
N TYR A 53 9.90 5.64 17.05
CA TYR A 53 9.45 6.27 15.79
C TYR A 53 9.16 7.76 16.01
N VAL A 54 9.38 8.55 14.97
CA VAL A 54 9.13 10.00 15.02
C VAL A 54 7.80 10.31 14.35
N VAL A 55 6.73 10.47 15.13
CA VAL A 55 5.45 10.93 14.61
C VAL A 55 5.56 12.43 14.32
N ILE A 56 5.67 12.78 13.03
CA ILE A 56 5.92 14.15 12.56
C ILE A 56 4.64 14.95 12.33
N ALA A 57 3.51 14.27 12.09
CA ALA A 57 2.20 14.89 11.97
C ALA A 57 1.09 13.89 12.25
N GLU A 58 -0.08 14.41 12.64
CA GLU A 58 -1.31 13.66 12.87
C GLU A 58 -2.44 14.30 12.06
N ALA A 59 -3.32 13.48 11.47
CA ALA A 59 -4.50 13.89 10.74
C ALA A 59 -5.76 13.22 11.27
N GLN A 60 -6.89 13.91 11.18
CA GLN A 60 -8.20 13.43 11.65
C GLN A 60 -9.08 12.88 10.52
N GLY A 61 -8.52 12.74 9.29
CA GLY A 61 -9.24 12.22 8.15
C GLY A 61 -8.38 12.13 6.90
N GLY A 62 -8.87 11.39 5.92
CA GLY A 62 -8.10 11.04 4.72
C GLY A 62 -7.60 12.23 3.92
N ARG A 63 -8.39 13.32 3.79
CA ARG A 63 -7.97 14.51 3.03
C ARG A 63 -6.78 15.19 3.68
N GLU A 64 -6.86 15.46 4.98
CA GLU A 64 -5.78 16.05 5.76
C GLU A 64 -4.54 15.14 5.75
N GLY A 65 -4.76 13.80 5.88
CA GLY A 65 -3.70 12.81 5.78
C GLY A 65 -2.94 12.88 4.45
N VAL A 66 -3.63 13.04 3.32
CA VAL A 66 -2.98 13.24 2.01
C VAL A 66 -2.17 14.53 1.99
N GLU A 67 -2.75 15.65 2.42
CA GLU A 67 -2.09 16.96 2.43
C GLU A 67 -0.81 16.94 3.28
N LEU A 68 -0.88 16.41 4.50
CA LEU A 68 0.27 16.32 5.41
C LEU A 68 1.34 15.33 4.89
N SER A 69 0.94 14.22 4.31
CA SER A 69 1.87 13.24 3.75
C SER A 69 2.66 13.81 2.58
N LEU A 70 2.00 14.48 1.64
CA LEU A 70 2.66 15.10 0.49
C LEU A 70 3.46 16.35 0.86
N TYR A 71 3.16 17.00 1.99
CA TYR A 71 3.93 18.15 2.46
C TYR A 71 5.19 17.75 3.24
N TYR A 72 5.07 16.77 4.13
CA TYR A 72 6.17 16.37 5.01
C TYR A 72 7.07 15.27 4.46
N HIS A 73 6.63 14.54 3.42
CA HIS A 73 7.33 13.39 2.84
C HIS A 73 7.82 12.42 3.94
N PRO A 74 6.90 11.77 4.69
CA PRO A 74 7.27 10.79 5.70
C PRO A 74 7.79 9.51 5.06
N ASP A 75 8.53 8.71 5.83
CA ASP A 75 8.94 7.37 5.40
C ASP A 75 7.72 6.42 5.37
N VAL A 76 6.85 6.54 6.38
CA VAL A 76 5.66 5.70 6.54
C VAL A 76 4.44 6.54 6.90
N VAL A 77 3.32 6.22 6.29
CA VAL A 77 1.99 6.70 6.72
C VAL A 77 1.23 5.53 7.35
N VAL A 78 0.79 5.71 8.58
CA VAL A 78 -0.12 4.79 9.27
C VAL A 78 -1.52 5.34 9.13
N MET A 79 -2.39 4.63 8.40
CA MET A 79 -3.66 5.15 7.90
C MET A 79 -4.83 4.27 8.33
N ASP A 80 -5.81 4.81 9.04
CA ASP A 80 -7.07 4.12 9.24
C ASP A 80 -7.84 3.95 7.92
N VAL A 81 -8.47 2.79 7.75
CA VAL A 81 -9.31 2.51 6.58
C VAL A 81 -10.66 3.20 6.66
N ALA A 82 -11.30 3.15 7.81
CA ALA A 82 -12.70 3.53 7.99
C ALA A 82 -12.87 4.96 8.52
N MET A 83 -12.70 5.95 7.64
CA MET A 83 -12.84 7.35 8.01
C MET A 83 -13.99 8.04 7.27
N PRO A 84 -14.69 9.01 7.86
CA PRO A 84 -15.74 9.76 7.20
C PRO A 84 -15.20 10.66 6.08
N GLY A 85 -15.96 10.78 5.01
CA GLY A 85 -15.60 11.60 3.85
C GLY A 85 -14.64 10.89 2.90
N MET A 86 -13.34 11.14 3.01
CA MET A 86 -12.32 10.40 2.27
C MET A 86 -11.82 9.24 3.12
N ASP A 87 -12.10 8.01 2.67
CA ASP A 87 -11.62 6.80 3.33
C ASP A 87 -10.10 6.58 3.14
N GLY A 88 -9.53 5.66 3.93
CA GLY A 88 -8.10 5.37 3.89
C GLY A 88 -7.65 4.74 2.57
N LEU A 89 -8.52 4.06 1.84
CA LEU A 89 -8.18 3.47 0.54
C LEU A 89 -8.00 4.55 -0.54
N GLU A 90 -8.92 5.52 -0.57
CA GLU A 90 -8.81 6.65 -1.49
C GLU A 90 -7.63 7.56 -1.12
N ALA A 91 -7.41 7.81 0.18
CA ALA A 91 -6.26 8.55 0.67
C ALA A 91 -4.94 7.87 0.26
N THR A 92 -4.83 6.54 0.44
CA THR A 92 -3.67 5.74 0.03
C THR A 92 -3.38 5.90 -1.47
N ARG A 93 -4.41 5.77 -2.34
CA ARG A 93 -4.24 5.95 -3.79
C ARG A 93 -3.65 7.31 -4.12
N ARG A 94 -4.12 8.37 -3.47
CA ARG A 94 -3.65 9.75 -3.72
C ARG A 94 -2.24 9.97 -3.22
N ILE A 95 -1.88 9.45 -2.06
CA ILE A 95 -0.53 9.55 -1.50
C ILE A 95 0.45 8.85 -2.43
N VAL A 96 0.22 7.58 -2.76
CA VAL A 96 1.12 6.79 -3.62
C VAL A 96 1.19 7.34 -5.05
N ALA A 97 0.11 7.93 -5.57
CA ALA A 97 0.13 8.60 -6.87
C ALA A 97 0.92 9.92 -6.85
N GLY A 98 0.92 10.63 -5.72
CA GLY A 98 1.65 11.89 -5.54
C GLY A 98 3.12 11.68 -5.19
N ASP A 99 3.41 10.66 -4.38
CA ASP A 99 4.77 10.30 -3.96
C ASP A 99 4.87 8.77 -3.75
N PRO A 100 5.41 8.01 -4.71
CA PRO A 100 5.55 6.56 -4.62
C PRO A 100 6.57 6.07 -3.58
N ASP A 101 7.42 6.94 -3.07
CA ASP A 101 8.42 6.58 -2.06
C ASP A 101 7.80 6.47 -0.67
N ILE A 102 6.68 7.14 -0.42
CA ILE A 102 5.93 7.05 0.84
C ILE A 102 5.29 5.67 0.96
N LYS A 103 5.58 4.97 2.06
CA LYS A 103 5.02 3.65 2.35
C LYS A 103 3.75 3.79 3.19
N VAL A 104 2.63 3.26 2.72
CA VAL A 104 1.36 3.33 3.45
C VAL A 104 1.05 1.98 4.09
N VAL A 105 0.85 1.98 5.40
CA VAL A 105 0.39 0.84 6.21
C VAL A 105 -1.02 1.15 6.69
N LEU A 106 -1.97 0.29 6.33
CA LEU A 106 -3.37 0.45 6.70
C LEU A 106 -3.67 -0.15 8.07
N LEU A 107 -4.37 0.60 8.92
CA LEU A 107 -4.97 0.12 10.14
C LEU A 107 -6.40 -0.35 9.86
N THR A 108 -6.75 -1.53 10.32
CA THR A 108 -8.11 -2.06 10.15
C THR A 108 -8.58 -2.74 11.43
N SER A 109 -9.83 -2.54 11.80
CA SER A 109 -10.52 -3.30 12.85
C SER A 109 -11.16 -4.59 12.30
N SER A 110 -11.05 -4.85 11.01
CA SER A 110 -11.67 -5.98 10.34
C SER A 110 -10.65 -6.88 9.66
N ASP A 111 -10.82 -8.18 9.82
CA ASP A 111 -10.13 -9.23 9.04
C ASP A 111 -10.74 -9.37 7.63
N ASP A 112 -11.43 -8.36 7.11
CA ASP A 112 -12.11 -8.39 5.82
C ASP A 112 -11.10 -8.43 4.67
N GLU A 113 -11.13 -9.54 3.96
CA GLU A 113 -10.27 -9.81 2.81
C GLU A 113 -10.48 -8.80 1.68
N ALA A 114 -11.72 -8.37 1.47
CA ALA A 114 -12.04 -7.42 0.41
C ALA A 114 -11.39 -6.06 0.67
N VAL A 115 -11.37 -5.62 1.94
CA VAL A 115 -10.69 -4.39 2.37
C VAL A 115 -9.19 -4.51 2.17
N ALA A 116 -8.60 -5.65 2.55
CA ALA A 116 -7.18 -5.88 2.41
C ALA A 116 -6.73 -5.90 0.93
N LEU A 117 -7.48 -6.62 0.07
CA LEU A 117 -7.23 -6.64 -1.37
C LEU A 117 -7.38 -5.23 -2.00
N ALA A 118 -8.41 -4.49 -1.59
CA ALA A 118 -8.61 -3.12 -2.06
C ALA A 118 -7.46 -2.20 -1.64
N GLY A 119 -6.93 -2.36 -0.43
CA GLY A 119 -5.81 -1.58 0.06
C GLY A 119 -4.50 -1.88 -0.67
N LEU A 120 -4.20 -3.15 -0.95
CA LEU A 120 -3.04 -3.52 -1.77
C LEU A 120 -3.17 -2.95 -3.19
N ARG A 121 -4.36 -2.98 -3.78
CA ARG A 121 -4.63 -2.35 -5.09
C ARG A 121 -4.52 -0.83 -5.03
N ALA A 122 -4.77 -0.22 -3.88
CA ALA A 122 -4.57 1.20 -3.65
C ALA A 122 -3.08 1.58 -3.51
N GLY A 123 -2.19 0.61 -3.31
CA GLY A 123 -0.75 0.79 -3.18
C GLY A 123 -0.22 0.68 -1.75
N ALA A 124 -1.05 0.24 -0.78
CA ALA A 124 -0.57 -0.02 0.57
C ALA A 124 0.48 -1.14 0.58
N VAL A 125 1.53 -0.98 1.38
CA VAL A 125 2.58 -2.00 1.56
C VAL A 125 2.25 -2.99 2.68
N GLY A 126 1.26 -2.68 3.52
CA GLY A 126 0.90 -3.55 4.62
C GLY A 126 -0.42 -3.23 5.31
N PHE A 127 -0.79 -4.15 6.20
CA PHE A 127 -1.98 -4.10 7.03
C PHE A 127 -1.66 -4.48 8.46
N VAL A 128 -2.17 -3.69 9.40
CA VAL A 128 -2.09 -3.95 10.83
C VAL A 128 -3.52 -3.91 11.39
N SER A 129 -3.89 -4.94 12.15
CA SER A 129 -5.17 -4.93 12.88
C SER A 129 -5.07 -3.95 14.06
N LYS A 130 -6.11 -3.13 14.26
CA LYS A 130 -6.25 -2.27 15.44
C LYS A 130 -6.35 -3.07 16.75
N ASP A 131 -6.79 -4.34 16.68
CA ASP A 131 -6.88 -5.25 17.83
C ASP A 131 -5.52 -5.85 18.23
N ILE A 132 -4.49 -5.70 17.39
CA ILE A 132 -3.14 -6.14 17.71
C ILE A 132 -2.42 -4.98 18.39
N ASP A 133 -1.90 -5.24 19.58
CA ASP A 133 -1.02 -4.32 20.27
C ASP A 133 0.15 -3.91 19.35
N ILE A 134 0.11 -2.68 18.84
CA ILE A 134 1.14 -2.14 17.95
C ILE A 134 2.50 -2.14 18.66
N GLY A 135 2.52 -1.95 20.00
CA GLY A 135 3.69 -2.09 20.84
C GLY A 135 4.27 -3.51 20.90
N ALA A 136 3.50 -4.54 20.57
CA ALA A 136 3.99 -5.92 20.51
C ALA A 136 4.72 -6.27 19.20
N ARG A 137 4.75 -5.39 18.19
CA ARG A 137 5.39 -5.63 16.88
C ARG A 137 6.12 -4.41 16.32
N PRO A 138 7.17 -3.93 16.98
CA PRO A 138 7.94 -2.77 16.51
C PRO A 138 8.52 -2.95 15.10
N ARG A 139 8.75 -4.19 14.68
CA ARG A 139 9.32 -4.53 13.36
C ARG A 139 8.40 -4.34 12.16
N VAL A 140 7.11 -4.08 12.39
CA VAL A 140 6.13 -3.92 11.30
C VAL A 140 6.42 -2.67 10.47
N LEU A 141 6.68 -1.55 11.13
CA LEU A 141 6.99 -0.31 10.42
C LEU A 141 8.42 -0.29 9.86
N ASP A 142 9.38 -0.92 10.53
CA ASP A 142 10.73 -1.09 9.98
C ASP A 142 10.69 -1.92 8.70
N SER A 143 9.90 -3.00 8.67
CA SER A 143 9.68 -3.79 7.44
C SER A 143 9.01 -2.96 6.35
N ALA A 144 7.99 -2.19 6.69
CA ALA A 144 7.31 -1.29 5.74
C ALA A 144 8.26 -0.23 5.19
N HIS A 145 9.08 0.40 6.04
CA HIS A 145 10.09 1.39 5.65
C HIS A 145 11.11 0.81 4.66
N ARG A 146 11.53 -0.44 4.85
CA ARG A 146 12.40 -1.15 3.90
C ARG A 146 11.69 -1.63 2.63
N GLY A 147 10.40 -1.34 2.49
CA GLY A 147 9.59 -1.79 1.36
C GLY A 147 9.19 -3.27 1.43
N GLU A 148 9.34 -3.92 2.58
CA GLU A 148 8.88 -5.28 2.80
C GLU A 148 7.37 -5.30 3.02
N ALA A 149 6.67 -6.28 2.46
CA ALA A 149 5.23 -6.40 2.66
C ALA A 149 4.89 -6.81 4.10
N VAL A 150 4.04 -6.03 4.75
CA VAL A 150 3.55 -6.29 6.10
C VAL A 150 2.15 -6.87 6.03
N VAL A 151 2.07 -8.19 5.93
CA VAL A 151 0.80 -8.91 5.73
C VAL A 151 0.73 -10.10 6.69
N SER A 152 -0.43 -10.33 7.33
CA SER A 152 -0.60 -11.51 8.17
C SER A 152 -0.52 -12.80 7.32
N ARG A 153 -0.05 -13.90 7.93
CA ARG A 153 -0.01 -15.22 7.24
C ARG A 153 -1.38 -15.62 6.70
N ARG A 154 -2.45 -15.33 7.43
CA ARG A 154 -3.83 -15.62 7.01
C ARG A 154 -4.19 -14.86 5.74
N LEU A 155 -3.89 -13.55 5.70
CA LEU A 155 -4.14 -12.72 4.53
C LEU A 155 -3.25 -13.14 3.34
N THR A 156 -1.99 -13.50 3.59
CA THR A 156 -1.09 -14.03 2.55
C THR A 156 -1.66 -15.27 1.89
N MET A 157 -2.19 -16.22 2.67
CA MET A 157 -2.82 -17.43 2.11
C MET A 157 -4.05 -17.11 1.26
N LYS A 158 -4.88 -16.18 1.72
CA LYS A 158 -6.05 -15.72 0.96
C LYS A 158 -5.67 -14.98 -0.32
N LEU A 159 -4.61 -14.17 -0.29
CA LEU A 159 -4.05 -13.54 -1.49
C LEU A 159 -3.58 -14.60 -2.50
N ILE A 160 -2.89 -15.64 -2.03
CA ILE A 160 -2.46 -16.76 -2.88
C ILE A 160 -3.66 -17.48 -3.47
N GLU A 161 -4.70 -17.74 -2.68
CA GLU A 161 -5.95 -18.36 -3.14
C GLU A 161 -6.67 -17.48 -4.15
N SER A 162 -6.74 -16.17 -3.90
CA SER A 162 -7.30 -15.19 -4.82
C SER A 162 -6.53 -15.15 -6.16
N ILE A 163 -5.20 -15.17 -6.12
CA ILE A 163 -4.36 -15.24 -7.33
C ILE A 163 -4.58 -16.59 -8.06
N ARG A 164 -4.68 -17.70 -7.33
CA ARG A 164 -4.93 -19.02 -7.90
C ARG A 164 -6.33 -19.17 -8.50
N SER A 165 -7.32 -18.52 -7.89
CA SER A 165 -8.70 -18.50 -8.40
C SER A 165 -8.89 -17.52 -9.57
N MET A 166 -7.96 -16.60 -9.79
CA MET A 166 -7.85 -15.87 -11.04
C MET A 166 -7.52 -16.88 -12.13
N ARG A 167 -8.56 -17.37 -12.82
CA ARG A 167 -8.43 -18.31 -13.92
C ARG A 167 -7.43 -17.78 -14.94
N PRO A 168 -6.51 -18.63 -15.46
CA PRO A 168 -5.65 -18.25 -16.58
C PRO A 168 -6.45 -17.83 -17.83
N ASP A 169 -7.74 -18.20 -17.88
CA ASP A 169 -8.59 -18.10 -19.07
C ASP A 169 -9.54 -16.89 -19.11
N GLY A 170 -9.61 -16.02 -18.08
CA GLY A 170 -10.60 -14.94 -18.08
C GLY A 170 -10.17 -13.58 -17.57
N GLY A 171 -9.15 -13.49 -16.71
CA GLY A 171 -8.69 -12.24 -16.09
C GLY A 171 -7.25 -11.91 -16.43
N GLY A 172 -6.88 -11.92 -17.71
CA GLY A 172 -5.53 -11.60 -18.18
C GLY A 172 -5.04 -10.26 -17.64
N MET A 173 -3.77 -10.21 -17.27
CA MET A 173 -3.05 -9.03 -16.82
C MET A 173 -3.43 -7.82 -17.67
N ARG A 174 -4.04 -6.81 -17.06
CA ARG A 174 -4.47 -5.60 -17.77
C ARG A 174 -3.24 -4.88 -18.29
N PRO A 175 -3.19 -4.51 -19.58
CA PRO A 175 -2.04 -3.81 -20.13
C PRO A 175 -1.80 -2.49 -19.39
N VAL A 176 -0.55 -2.23 -18.99
CA VAL A 176 -0.15 -0.99 -18.30
C VAL A 176 -0.49 0.26 -19.15
N ARG A 177 -0.57 0.11 -20.48
CA ARG A 177 -1.01 1.13 -21.43
C ARG A 177 -2.29 0.69 -22.14
N SER A 178 -3.40 0.67 -21.42
CA SER A 178 -4.71 0.38 -22.01
C SER A 178 -5.50 1.67 -22.29
N PRO A 179 -6.24 1.78 -23.41
CA PRO A 179 -7.17 2.87 -23.65
C PRO A 179 -8.41 2.78 -22.74
N LEU A 180 -8.64 1.64 -22.09
CA LEU A 180 -9.80 1.38 -21.25
C LEU A 180 -9.51 1.70 -19.80
N THR A 181 -10.49 2.28 -19.10
CA THR A 181 -10.48 2.46 -17.64
C THR A 181 -10.66 1.12 -16.92
N SER A 182 -10.35 1.07 -15.64
CA SER A 182 -10.56 -0.14 -14.82
C SER A 182 -12.00 -0.62 -14.87
N ARG A 183 -12.97 0.28 -14.83
CA ARG A 183 -14.40 -0.06 -14.89
C ARG A 183 -14.83 -0.59 -16.25
N GLU A 184 -14.28 -0.06 -17.33
CA GLU A 184 -14.50 -0.58 -18.68
C GLU A 184 -13.89 -1.97 -18.86
N TRP A 185 -12.74 -2.25 -18.22
CA TRP A 185 -12.16 -3.59 -18.20
C TRP A 185 -13.04 -4.59 -17.45
N GLU A 186 -13.60 -4.22 -16.30
CA GLU A 186 -14.52 -5.08 -15.54
C GLU A 186 -15.76 -5.46 -16.38
N VAL A 187 -16.35 -4.48 -17.06
CA VAL A 187 -17.47 -4.75 -17.98
C VAL A 187 -17.02 -5.62 -19.15
N LEU A 188 -15.83 -5.37 -19.74
CA LEU A 188 -15.31 -6.15 -20.87
C LEU A 188 -15.01 -7.60 -20.45
N ASP A 189 -14.50 -7.83 -19.25
CA ASP A 189 -14.23 -9.16 -18.71
C ASP A 189 -15.52 -9.99 -18.63
N LEU A 190 -16.59 -9.42 -18.08
CA LEU A 190 -17.90 -10.07 -18.02
C LEU A 190 -18.56 -10.24 -19.41
N LEU A 191 -18.24 -9.35 -20.35
CA LEU A 191 -18.63 -9.53 -21.74
C LEU A 191 -17.90 -10.73 -22.40
N CYS A 192 -16.62 -10.93 -22.05
CA CYS A 192 -15.85 -12.11 -22.48
C CYS A 192 -16.45 -13.40 -21.94
N ASP A 193 -16.93 -13.38 -20.69
CA ASP A 193 -17.61 -14.51 -20.03
C ASP A 193 -19.07 -14.71 -20.53
N ARG A 194 -19.45 -14.01 -21.61
CA ARG A 194 -20.77 -14.10 -22.25
C ARG A 194 -21.95 -13.72 -21.34
N ARG A 195 -21.72 -12.94 -20.28
CA ARG A 195 -22.77 -12.45 -19.39
C ARG A 195 -23.70 -11.51 -20.13
N SER A 196 -24.98 -11.53 -19.81
CA SER A 196 -25.97 -10.58 -20.31
C SER A 196 -25.76 -9.18 -19.69
N THR A 197 -26.34 -8.15 -20.27
CA THR A 197 -26.26 -6.79 -19.71
C THR A 197 -26.90 -6.70 -18.33
N GLU A 198 -27.95 -7.48 -18.10
CA GLU A 198 -28.66 -7.60 -16.83
C GLU A 198 -27.76 -8.26 -15.75
N GLU A 199 -27.15 -9.41 -16.09
CA GLU A 199 -26.21 -10.09 -15.19
C GLU A 199 -24.99 -9.23 -14.84
N ILE A 200 -24.48 -8.48 -15.80
CA ILE A 200 -23.37 -7.52 -15.57
C ILE A 200 -23.80 -6.38 -14.63
N ALA A 201 -25.04 -5.89 -14.81
CA ALA A 201 -25.58 -4.85 -13.98
C ALA A 201 -25.72 -5.30 -12.53
N ASP A 202 -26.23 -6.51 -12.30
CA ASP A 202 -26.38 -7.12 -10.98
C ASP A 202 -25.02 -7.39 -10.33
N GLU A 203 -24.07 -7.98 -11.07
CA GLU A 203 -22.76 -8.35 -10.54
C GLU A 203 -21.89 -7.13 -10.19
N LEU A 204 -21.99 -6.06 -10.98
CA LEU A 204 -21.24 -4.82 -10.76
C LEU A 204 -21.99 -3.77 -9.93
N VAL A 205 -23.21 -4.08 -9.48
CA VAL A 205 -24.10 -3.15 -8.76
C VAL A 205 -24.27 -1.83 -9.54
N LEU A 206 -24.64 -1.95 -10.81
CA LEU A 206 -24.87 -0.84 -11.73
C LEU A 206 -26.30 -0.87 -12.29
N SER A 207 -26.75 0.25 -12.87
CA SER A 207 -27.93 0.23 -13.71
C SER A 207 -27.61 -0.39 -15.08
N ILE A 208 -28.61 -1.03 -15.71
CA ILE A 208 -28.50 -1.57 -17.07
C ILE A 208 -28.04 -0.48 -18.06
N GLU A 209 -28.53 0.74 -17.90
CA GLU A 209 -28.18 1.88 -18.75
C GLU A 209 -26.70 2.27 -18.58
N THR A 210 -26.16 2.18 -17.36
CA THR A 210 -24.73 2.40 -17.07
C THR A 210 -23.88 1.35 -17.74
N VAL A 211 -24.27 0.08 -17.70
CA VAL A 211 -23.55 -1.02 -18.38
C VAL A 211 -23.56 -0.81 -19.90
N ARG A 212 -24.70 -0.43 -20.49
CA ARG A 212 -24.80 -0.10 -21.92
C ARG A 212 -23.89 1.07 -22.31
N SER A 213 -23.81 2.09 -21.46
CA SER A 213 -22.93 3.24 -21.66
C SER A 213 -21.45 2.83 -21.64
N HIS A 214 -21.05 1.99 -20.67
CA HIS A 214 -19.69 1.43 -20.62
C HIS A 214 -19.38 0.58 -21.87
N ALA A 215 -20.29 -0.31 -22.28
CA ALA A 215 -20.11 -1.12 -23.48
C ALA A 215 -19.91 -0.26 -24.73
N LYS A 216 -20.73 0.80 -24.92
CA LYS A 216 -20.55 1.75 -26.03
C LYS A 216 -19.19 2.46 -26.00
N ASN A 217 -18.74 2.87 -24.82
CA ASN A 217 -17.43 3.51 -24.65
C ASN A 217 -16.30 2.55 -24.96
N ILE A 218 -16.39 1.29 -24.54
CA ILE A 218 -15.42 0.22 -24.87
C ILE A 218 -15.28 0.06 -26.37
N LEU A 219 -16.42 -0.13 -27.10
CA LEU A 219 -16.41 -0.27 -28.56
C LEU A 219 -15.72 0.91 -29.22
N ARG A 220 -16.05 2.13 -28.82
CA ARG A 220 -15.46 3.36 -29.34
C ARG A 220 -13.96 3.43 -29.08
N LYS A 221 -13.51 3.13 -27.87
CA LYS A 221 -12.11 3.21 -27.47
C LYS A 221 -11.23 2.14 -28.11
N LEU A 222 -11.79 0.97 -28.36
CA LEU A 222 -11.12 -0.13 -29.07
C LEU A 222 -11.22 0.01 -30.60
N GLY A 223 -12.03 0.93 -31.13
CA GLY A 223 -12.23 1.12 -32.56
C GLY A 223 -12.95 -0.03 -33.24
N VAL A 224 -13.84 -0.73 -32.52
CA VAL A 224 -14.57 -1.91 -32.99
C VAL A 224 -16.08 -1.65 -33.05
N ALA A 225 -16.80 -2.40 -33.91
CA ALA A 225 -18.22 -2.17 -34.15
C ALA A 225 -19.12 -3.14 -33.37
N SER A 226 -18.61 -4.24 -32.89
CA SER A 226 -19.40 -5.28 -32.24
C SER A 226 -18.79 -5.79 -30.93
N ARG A 227 -19.67 -6.36 -30.07
CA ARG A 227 -19.27 -7.02 -28.83
C ARG A 227 -18.26 -8.16 -29.07
N GLY A 228 -18.45 -8.96 -30.12
CA GLY A 228 -17.55 -10.04 -30.49
C GLY A 228 -16.15 -9.54 -30.87
N GLU A 229 -16.08 -8.44 -31.61
CA GLU A 229 -14.81 -7.80 -31.96
C GLU A 229 -14.11 -7.20 -30.72
N ALA A 230 -14.89 -6.64 -29.77
CA ALA A 230 -14.32 -6.14 -28.50
C ALA A 230 -13.68 -7.28 -27.68
N VAL A 231 -14.32 -8.45 -27.63
CA VAL A 231 -13.77 -9.64 -26.98
C VAL A 231 -12.46 -10.11 -27.66
N ALA A 232 -12.44 -10.12 -28.99
CA ALA A 232 -11.22 -10.47 -29.76
C ALA A 232 -10.10 -9.45 -29.54
N ALA A 233 -10.40 -8.16 -29.55
CA ALA A 233 -9.45 -7.09 -29.28
C ALA A 233 -8.89 -7.15 -27.85
N ALA A 234 -9.71 -7.51 -26.85
CA ALA A 234 -9.27 -7.73 -25.49
C ALA A 234 -8.20 -8.84 -25.39
N ALA A 235 -8.39 -9.94 -26.12
CA ALA A 235 -7.44 -11.04 -26.16
C ALA A 235 -6.09 -10.58 -26.76
N GLN A 236 -6.11 -9.77 -27.82
CA GLN A 236 -4.89 -9.22 -28.45
C GLN A 236 -4.15 -8.25 -27.53
N LEU A 237 -4.88 -7.36 -26.84
CA LEU A 237 -4.29 -6.42 -25.89
C LEU A 237 -3.61 -7.15 -24.71
N ARG A 238 -4.18 -8.27 -24.27
CA ARG A 238 -3.58 -9.11 -23.21
C ARG A 238 -2.35 -9.86 -23.71
N ALA A 239 -2.36 -10.38 -24.91
CA ALA A 239 -1.23 -11.08 -25.51
C ALA A 239 -0.03 -10.15 -25.79
N GLY A 240 -0.28 -8.90 -26.19
CA GLY A 240 0.75 -7.90 -26.45
C GLY A 240 1.44 -7.35 -25.18
N ALA A 241 0.87 -7.56 -23.99
CA ALA A 241 1.47 -7.16 -22.73
C ALA A 241 2.58 -8.11 -22.21
N GLY A 242 2.75 -9.27 -22.84
CA GLY A 242 3.74 -10.31 -22.44
C GLY A 242 5.06 -10.27 -23.18
N THR A 243 5.32 -9.30 -24.07
CA THR A 243 6.51 -9.30 -24.94
C THR A 243 7.33 -8.01 -24.79
N HIS A 244 7.77 -7.71 -23.55
CA HIS A 244 8.92 -6.81 -23.33
C HIS A 244 9.59 -7.14 -22.00
#